data_560318356ed887dbc19ec99b6e0f6f40
#
_entry.id   560318356ed887dbc19ec99b6e0f6f40
#
_cell.length_a   1.000
_cell.length_b   1.000
_cell.length_c   1.000
_cell.angle_alpha   90.00
_cell.angle_beta   90.00
_cell.angle_gamma   90.00
#
_symmetry.space_group_name_H-M   'P 1'
#
loop_
_entity.id
_entity.type
_entity.pdbx_description
1 polymer ?
#
loop_
_entity_poly.entity_id
_entity_poly.type
_entity_poly.pdbx_seq_one_letter_code
_entity_poly.pdbx_strand_id
1 'polypeptide(L)'
;TLVEVVPWLTSLLENTFGNYLDLLTLVCIPASSEANNNARFEDFSKRLTNETDMDNAFDHIQVVKDATPKHLGGSGTPILHFDEDYFNGRYILLFDDVITKGNSMLRFKRKLEALGATVIAGVSVGKTTHERQNQSFVQI
;
A
#
# COMPACT_ATOMS: atom_id res chain seq x y z
N THR A 1 -16.07 1.39 -4.25
CA THR A 1 -14.67 1.56 -4.64
C THR A 1 -13.84 2.02 -3.45
N LEU A 2 -12.53 1.94 -3.58
CA LEU A 2 -11.64 2.38 -2.51
C LEU A 2 -11.78 3.87 -2.22
N VAL A 3 -12.10 4.67 -3.22
CA VAL A 3 -12.28 6.11 -3.02
C VAL A 3 -13.33 6.40 -1.96
N GLU A 4 -14.32 5.55 -1.84
CA GLU A 4 -15.44 5.76 -0.90
C GLU A 4 -15.01 5.64 0.56
N VAL A 5 -13.91 4.95 0.84
CA VAL A 5 -13.43 4.82 2.22
C VAL A 5 -12.46 5.92 2.64
N VAL A 6 -12.09 6.81 1.73
CA VAL A 6 -11.10 7.85 2.03
C VAL A 6 -11.48 8.70 3.25
N PRO A 7 -12.71 9.21 3.38
CA PRO A 7 -13.04 10.01 4.57
C PRO A 7 -12.89 9.24 5.87
N TRP A 8 -13.36 7.99 5.88
CA TRP A 8 -13.24 7.15 7.07
C TRP A 8 -11.77 6.84 7.40
N LEU A 9 -11.01 6.50 6.36
CA LEU A 9 -9.61 6.16 6.53
C LEU A 9 -8.80 7.38 6.97
N THR A 10 -9.10 8.55 6.43
CA THR A 10 -8.45 9.79 6.85
C THR A 10 -8.65 10.02 8.35
N SER A 11 -9.89 9.88 8.83
CA SER A 11 -10.16 10.04 10.26
C SER A 11 -9.40 9.03 11.11
N LEU A 12 -9.37 7.78 10.66
CA LEU A 12 -8.64 6.73 11.37
C LEU A 12 -7.15 7.06 11.47
N LEU A 13 -6.56 7.49 10.36
CA LEU A 13 -5.14 7.79 10.33
C LEU A 13 -4.81 9.04 11.15
N GLU A 14 -5.65 10.06 11.09
CA GLU A 14 -5.46 11.25 11.91
C GLU A 14 -5.54 10.93 13.39
N ASN A 15 -6.46 10.06 13.78
CA ASN A 15 -6.57 9.65 15.18
C ASN A 15 -5.38 8.80 15.63
N THR A 16 -4.82 8.01 14.71
CA THR A 16 -3.72 7.10 15.05
C THR A 16 -2.38 7.83 15.11
N PHE A 17 -2.12 8.69 14.15
CA PHE A 17 -0.79 9.30 13.98
C PHE A 17 -0.72 10.77 14.36
N GLY A 18 -1.87 11.45 14.43
CA GLY A 18 -1.92 12.85 14.82
C GLY A 18 -1.02 13.72 13.95
N ASN A 19 -0.19 14.51 14.60
CA ASN A 19 0.68 15.46 13.90
C ASN A 19 1.81 14.79 13.11
N TYR A 20 2.00 13.48 13.26
CA TYR A 20 3.05 12.78 12.53
C TYR A 20 2.58 12.26 11.19
N LEU A 21 1.29 12.36 10.90
CA LEU A 21 0.73 11.75 9.70
C LEU A 21 1.35 12.32 8.43
N ASP A 22 1.59 13.62 8.37
CA ASP A 22 2.16 14.26 7.18
C ASP A 22 3.63 13.94 6.96
N LEU A 23 4.27 13.25 7.91
CA LEU A 23 5.65 12.79 7.74
C LEU A 23 5.71 11.42 7.05
N LEU A 24 4.58 10.79 6.85
CA LEU A 24 4.53 9.45 6.28
C LEU A 24 4.39 9.51 4.76
N THR A 25 4.84 8.44 4.11
CA THR A 25 4.67 8.23 2.67
C THR A 25 3.74 7.05 2.49
N LEU A 26 2.67 7.27 1.71
CA LEU A 26 1.72 6.20 1.42
C LEU A 26 2.26 5.32 0.31
N VAL A 27 2.30 4.01 0.57
CA VAL A 27 2.65 3.01 -0.42
C VAL A 27 1.50 2.01 -0.50
N CYS A 28 0.87 1.92 -1.66
CA CYS A 28 -0.13 0.88 -1.93
C CYS A 28 0.58 -0.31 -2.54
N ILE A 29 0.32 -1.50 -2.01
CA ILE A 29 0.90 -2.72 -2.58
C ILE A 29 0.29 -2.92 -3.96
N PRO A 30 1.11 -2.96 -5.03
CA PRO A 30 0.57 -2.99 -6.38
C PRO A 30 -0.25 -4.24 -6.69
N ALA A 31 -1.24 -4.06 -7.53
CA ALA A 31 -2.02 -5.15 -8.06
C ALA A 31 -1.19 -5.97 -9.06
N SER A 32 -1.74 -7.09 -9.51
CA SER A 32 -1.01 -8.03 -10.36
C SER A 32 -0.82 -7.55 -11.80
N SER A 33 -1.51 -6.50 -12.22
CA SER A 33 -1.34 -5.93 -13.54
C SER A 33 -1.31 -4.41 -13.46
N GLU A 34 -0.69 -3.78 -14.44
CA GLU A 34 -0.64 -2.33 -14.50
C GLU A 34 -2.04 -1.71 -14.58
N ALA A 35 -2.90 -2.29 -15.41
CA ALA A 35 -4.25 -1.78 -15.58
C ALA A 35 -5.04 -1.85 -14.26
N ASN A 36 -4.97 -2.97 -13.57
CA ASN A 36 -5.66 -3.13 -12.29
C ASN A 36 -5.07 -2.23 -11.22
N ASN A 37 -3.76 -2.06 -11.23
CA ASN A 37 -3.08 -1.21 -10.28
C ASN A 37 -3.53 0.25 -10.43
N ASN A 38 -3.56 0.74 -11.67
CA ASN A 38 -4.01 2.10 -11.94
C ASN A 38 -5.48 2.27 -11.58
N ALA A 39 -6.32 1.33 -11.98
CA ALA A 39 -7.76 1.42 -11.70
C ALA A 39 -8.06 1.40 -10.22
N ARG A 40 -7.30 0.62 -9.46
CA ARG A 40 -7.56 0.43 -8.04
C ARG A 40 -6.97 1.53 -7.18
N PHE A 41 -5.75 1.94 -7.45
CA PHE A 41 -4.99 2.74 -6.50
C PHE A 41 -4.63 4.16 -6.96
N GLU A 42 -4.71 4.48 -8.25
CA GLU A 42 -4.23 5.80 -8.68
C GLU A 42 -5.07 6.92 -8.06
N ASP A 43 -6.37 6.89 -8.27
CA ASP A 43 -7.25 7.92 -7.74
C ASP A 43 -7.35 7.85 -6.22
N PHE A 44 -7.41 6.64 -5.68
CA PHE A 44 -7.47 6.42 -4.24
C PHE A 44 -6.27 7.06 -3.54
N SER A 45 -5.06 6.78 -4.03
CA SER A 45 -3.85 7.29 -3.37
C SER A 45 -3.77 8.81 -3.44
N LYS A 46 -4.17 9.40 -4.56
CA LYS A 46 -4.18 10.84 -4.70
C LYS A 46 -5.14 11.49 -3.71
N ARG A 47 -6.34 10.94 -3.59
CA ARG A 47 -7.33 11.49 -2.67
C ARG A 47 -6.90 11.34 -1.22
N LEU A 48 -6.40 10.18 -0.85
CA LEU A 48 -5.97 9.96 0.53
C LEU A 48 -4.82 10.87 0.91
N THR A 49 -3.82 11.01 0.04
CA THR A 49 -2.68 11.87 0.36
C THR A 49 -3.05 13.35 0.33
N ASN A 50 -4.00 13.77 -0.49
CA ASN A 50 -4.51 15.13 -0.44
C ASN A 50 -5.18 15.43 0.89
N GLU A 51 -5.93 14.48 1.44
CA GLU A 51 -6.65 14.68 2.70
C GLU A 51 -5.72 14.64 3.90
N THR A 52 -4.63 13.92 3.83
CA THR A 52 -3.74 13.66 4.97
C THR A 52 -2.41 14.39 4.91
N ASP A 53 -2.11 14.99 3.77
CA ASP A 53 -0.82 15.62 3.48
C ASP A 53 0.37 14.64 3.51
N MET A 54 0.09 13.34 3.46
CA MET A 54 1.15 12.36 3.25
C MET A 54 1.74 12.50 1.85
N ASP A 55 2.98 12.06 1.68
CA ASP A 55 3.56 11.91 0.35
C ASP A 55 2.97 10.69 -0.34
N ASN A 56 2.79 10.78 -1.64
CA ASN A 56 2.22 9.70 -2.43
C ASN A 56 3.30 9.00 -3.24
N ALA A 57 3.54 7.73 -2.94
CA ALA A 57 4.57 6.96 -3.64
C ALA A 57 4.06 6.24 -4.89
N PHE A 58 2.81 6.49 -5.30
CA PHE A 58 2.21 5.71 -6.39
C PHE A 58 3.07 5.71 -7.66
N ASP A 59 3.58 6.88 -8.05
CA ASP A 59 4.36 7.02 -9.28
C ASP A 59 5.80 6.51 -9.13
N HIS A 60 6.20 6.11 -7.95
CA HIS A 60 7.57 5.67 -7.66
C HIS A 60 7.71 4.15 -7.61
N ILE A 61 6.61 3.43 -7.83
CA ILE A 61 6.61 1.97 -8.00
C ILE A 61 5.78 1.66 -9.23
N GLN A 62 6.37 0.99 -10.21
CA GLN A 62 5.70 0.72 -11.46
C GLN A 62 5.60 -0.78 -11.69
N VAL A 63 4.44 -1.21 -12.20
CA VAL A 63 4.28 -2.58 -12.71
C VAL A 63 4.85 -2.59 -14.11
N VAL A 64 6.03 -3.17 -14.28
CA VAL A 64 6.71 -3.21 -15.58
C VAL A 64 6.36 -4.44 -16.37
N LYS A 65 5.88 -5.48 -15.69
CA LYS A 65 5.37 -6.68 -16.33
C LYS A 65 4.28 -7.26 -15.45
N ASP A 66 3.11 -7.51 -16.06
CA ASP A 66 1.97 -8.08 -15.37
C ASP A 66 2.29 -9.50 -14.91
N ALA A 67 1.65 -9.90 -13.80
CA ALA A 67 1.80 -11.24 -13.28
C ALA A 67 1.29 -12.26 -14.27
N THR A 68 2.04 -13.38 -14.38
CA THR A 68 1.56 -14.54 -15.11
C THR A 68 0.92 -15.47 -14.09
N PRO A 69 -0.35 -15.86 -14.29
CA PRO A 69 -1.03 -16.73 -13.34
C PRO A 69 -0.29 -18.05 -13.13
N LYS A 70 -0.39 -18.59 -11.92
CA LYS A 70 0.31 -19.82 -11.57
C LYS A 70 -0.12 -21.00 -12.44
N HIS A 71 -1.40 -21.07 -12.80
CA HIS A 71 -1.89 -22.18 -13.64
C HIS A 71 -1.36 -22.10 -15.07
N LEU A 72 -0.75 -21.00 -15.45
CA LEU A 72 -0.08 -20.85 -16.75
C LEU A 72 1.44 -20.90 -16.60
N GLY A 73 1.93 -21.42 -15.46
CA GLY A 73 3.36 -21.57 -15.22
C GLY A 73 4.04 -20.36 -14.63
N GLY A 74 3.30 -19.32 -14.26
CA GLY A 74 3.87 -18.12 -13.69
C GLY A 74 3.95 -18.15 -12.17
N SER A 75 4.58 -17.13 -11.60
CA SER A 75 4.72 -16.99 -10.15
C SER A 75 3.48 -16.37 -9.49
N GLY A 76 2.58 -15.79 -10.27
CA GLY A 76 1.44 -15.07 -9.74
C GLY A 76 1.76 -13.68 -9.24
N THR A 77 2.99 -13.20 -9.43
CA THR A 77 3.41 -11.87 -8.98
C THR A 77 3.89 -11.02 -10.16
N PRO A 78 3.64 -9.72 -10.13
CA PRO A 78 4.13 -8.84 -11.18
C PRO A 78 5.62 -8.56 -11.00
N ILE A 79 6.24 -8.05 -12.05
CA ILE A 79 7.59 -7.50 -11.95
C ILE A 79 7.44 -6.02 -11.71
N LEU A 80 8.09 -5.53 -10.66
CA LEU A 80 8.00 -4.14 -10.24
C LEU A 80 9.32 -3.43 -10.43
N HIS A 81 9.23 -2.14 -10.72
CA HIS A 81 10.37 -1.25 -10.69
C HIS A 81 10.16 -0.23 -9.58
N PHE A 82 11.16 -0.10 -8.72
CA PHE A 82 11.14 0.85 -7.62
C PHE A 82 12.11 1.99 -7.92
N ASP A 83 11.65 3.20 -7.68
CA ASP A 83 12.52 4.37 -7.67
C ASP A 83 13.28 4.35 -6.34
N GLU A 84 14.42 3.67 -6.33
CA GLU A 84 15.08 3.30 -5.08
C GLU A 84 15.51 4.51 -4.24
N ASP A 85 16.04 5.54 -4.89
CA ASP A 85 16.49 6.73 -4.16
C ASP A 85 15.33 7.43 -3.45
N TYR A 86 14.15 7.35 -4.02
CA TYR A 86 12.96 7.96 -3.41
C TYR A 86 12.67 7.38 -2.04
N PHE A 87 12.83 6.06 -1.89
CA PHE A 87 12.43 5.36 -0.67
C PHE A 87 13.43 5.45 0.46
N ASN A 88 14.67 5.81 0.15
CA ASN A 88 15.72 5.85 1.16
C ASN A 88 15.38 6.91 2.23
N GLY A 89 15.29 6.48 3.48
CA GLY A 89 15.02 7.38 4.60
C GLY A 89 13.55 7.73 4.82
N ARG A 90 12.64 7.17 4.04
CA ARG A 90 11.22 7.49 4.19
C ARG A 90 10.54 6.61 5.23
N TYR A 91 9.54 7.18 5.87
CA TYR A 91 8.67 6.46 6.80
C TYR A 91 7.39 6.11 6.07
N ILE A 92 7.07 4.83 6.02
CA ILE A 92 6.04 4.30 5.11
C ILE A 92 4.80 3.88 5.87
N LEU A 93 3.65 4.31 5.36
CA LEU A 93 2.37 3.70 5.67
C LEU A 93 2.03 2.77 4.50
N LEU A 94 2.00 1.48 4.78
CA LEU A 94 1.77 0.49 3.75
C LEU A 94 0.29 0.13 3.70
N PHE A 95 -0.28 0.15 2.50
CA PHE A 95 -1.71 -0.09 2.32
C PHE A 95 -1.94 -1.24 1.34
N ASP A 96 -2.89 -2.09 1.68
CA ASP A 96 -3.43 -3.07 0.76
C ASP A 96 -4.96 -3.08 0.93
N ASP A 97 -5.69 -3.33 -0.15
CA ASP A 97 -7.15 -3.31 -0.05
C ASP A 97 -7.68 -4.55 0.68
N VAL A 98 -7.00 -5.68 0.54
CA VAL A 98 -7.38 -6.92 1.23
C VAL A 98 -6.14 -7.62 1.73
N ILE A 99 -6.14 -7.99 3.02
CA ILE A 99 -5.12 -8.89 3.56
C ILE A 99 -5.73 -10.27 3.63
N THR A 100 -5.25 -11.18 2.77
CA THR A 100 -5.76 -12.56 2.76
C THR A 100 -4.89 -13.45 3.62
N LYS A 101 -3.56 -13.34 3.51
CA LYS A 101 -2.63 -14.22 4.21
C LYS A 101 -1.58 -13.47 5.02
N GLY A 102 -1.51 -12.16 4.88
CA GLY A 102 -0.51 -11.34 5.56
C GLY A 102 0.89 -11.40 4.97
N ASN A 103 1.17 -12.38 4.10
CA ASN A 103 2.52 -12.55 3.55
C ASN A 103 2.91 -11.45 2.58
N SER A 104 1.95 -10.93 1.82
CA SER A 104 2.23 -9.87 0.84
C SER A 104 2.70 -8.61 1.54
N MET A 105 2.05 -8.26 2.64
CA MET A 105 2.42 -7.06 3.37
C MET A 105 3.80 -7.22 4.00
N LEU A 106 4.09 -8.38 4.57
CA LEU A 106 5.41 -8.63 5.17
C LEU A 106 6.52 -8.62 4.13
N ARG A 107 6.29 -9.26 2.99
CA ARG A 107 7.30 -9.28 1.91
C ARG A 107 7.55 -7.87 1.39
N PHE A 108 6.49 -7.11 1.20
CA PHE A 108 6.61 -5.74 0.70
C PHE A 108 7.33 -4.84 1.70
N LYS A 109 7.02 -5.00 2.98
CA LYS A 109 7.74 -4.32 4.05
C LYS A 109 9.23 -4.58 3.94
N ARG A 110 9.61 -5.84 3.82
CA ARG A 110 11.03 -6.21 3.72
C ARG A 110 11.69 -5.60 2.48
N LYS A 111 10.96 -5.57 1.37
CA LYS A 111 11.49 -4.98 0.15
C LYS A 111 11.76 -3.49 0.33
N LEU A 112 10.84 -2.77 0.91
CA LEU A 112 11.00 -1.33 1.13
C LEU A 112 12.10 -1.06 2.14
N GLU A 113 12.20 -1.88 3.18
CA GLU A 113 13.26 -1.69 4.17
C GLU A 113 14.64 -1.98 3.59
N ALA A 114 14.74 -2.89 2.64
CA ALA A 114 15.98 -3.13 1.92
C ALA A 114 16.39 -1.92 1.09
N LEU A 115 15.47 -1.04 0.74
CA LEU A 115 15.77 0.19 0.03
C LEU A 115 16.06 1.37 0.97
N GLY A 116 16.06 1.13 2.26
CA GLY A 116 16.39 2.18 3.25
C GLY A 116 15.17 2.86 3.85
N ALA A 117 13.96 2.37 3.58
CA ALA A 117 12.75 2.91 4.19
C ALA A 117 12.47 2.22 5.53
N THR A 118 11.60 2.83 6.32
CA THR A 118 11.08 2.25 7.56
C THR A 118 9.58 2.14 7.44
N VAL A 119 9.02 0.95 7.55
CA VAL A 119 7.58 0.76 7.48
C VAL A 119 7.01 0.88 8.88
N ILE A 120 6.19 1.92 9.09
CA ILE A 120 5.64 2.25 10.39
C ILE A 120 4.38 1.44 10.68
N ALA A 121 3.55 1.25 9.67
CA ALA A 121 2.27 0.58 9.85
C ALA A 121 1.81 -0.04 8.55
N GLY A 122 0.96 -1.05 8.67
CA GLY A 122 0.23 -1.63 7.57
C GLY A 122 -1.26 -1.49 7.82
N VAL A 123 -2.01 -1.11 6.82
CA VAL A 123 -3.44 -0.89 6.92
C VAL A 123 -4.15 -1.60 5.79
N SER A 124 -5.28 -2.19 6.11
CA SER A 124 -6.15 -2.80 5.11
C SER A 124 -7.59 -2.42 5.42
N VAL A 125 -8.36 -2.19 4.39
CA VAL A 125 -9.80 -1.96 4.52
C VAL A 125 -10.59 -3.07 3.85
N GLY A 126 -9.89 -4.09 3.39
CA GLY A 126 -10.53 -5.21 2.73
C GLY A 126 -11.43 -5.98 3.66
N LYS A 127 -12.38 -6.64 3.04
CA LYS A 127 -13.39 -7.37 3.76
C LYS A 127 -13.15 -8.86 3.56
N THR A 128 -13.12 -9.59 4.67
CA THR A 128 -13.09 -11.04 4.62
C THR A 128 -14.39 -11.56 5.23
N THR A 129 -14.51 -12.86 5.36
CA THR A 129 -15.65 -13.46 6.03
C THR A 129 -15.60 -13.25 7.55
N HIS A 130 -14.48 -12.80 8.07
CA HIS A 130 -14.29 -12.57 9.50
C HIS A 130 -14.08 -11.10 9.72
N GLU A 131 -15.01 -10.44 10.38
CA GLU A 131 -14.97 -9.00 10.56
C GLU A 131 -13.72 -8.53 11.27
N ARG A 132 -13.17 -9.30 12.19
CA ARG A 132 -11.95 -8.88 12.85
C ARG A 132 -10.75 -8.88 11.94
N GLN A 133 -10.86 -9.48 10.77
CA GLN A 133 -9.80 -9.45 9.78
C GLN A 133 -9.70 -8.12 9.08
N ASN A 134 -10.69 -7.28 9.25
CA ASN A 134 -10.75 -6.00 8.55
C ASN A 134 -10.05 -4.89 9.30
N GLN A 135 -9.47 -5.20 10.41
CA GLN A 135 -8.84 -4.19 11.23
C GLN A 135 -7.56 -3.72 10.63
N SER A 136 -7.33 -2.44 10.75
CA SER A 136 -5.99 -1.92 10.55
C SER A 136 -5.12 -2.38 11.69
N PHE A 137 -3.84 -2.41 11.46
CA PHE A 137 -2.91 -2.83 12.49
C PHE A 137 -1.59 -2.16 12.29
N VAL A 138 -0.87 -2.02 13.37
CA VAL A 138 0.46 -1.43 13.33
C VAL A 138 1.47 -2.57 13.32
N GLN A 139 2.37 -2.53 12.37
CA GLN A 139 3.39 -3.54 12.21
C GLN A 139 4.73 -2.84 12.18
N ILE A 140 5.32 -2.77 13.31
CA ILE A 140 6.56 -2.04 13.44
C ILE A 140 7.78 -2.95 13.26
#